data_089ea016c3c261d0cdeee163dd23036d
#
_entry.id   089ea016c3c261d0cdeee163dd23036d
#
_cell.length_a   1.000
_cell.length_b   1.000
_cell.length_c   1.000
_cell.angle_alpha   90.00
_cell.angle_beta   90.00
_cell.angle_gamma   90.00
#
_symmetry.space_group_name_H-M   'P 1'
#
loop_
_entity.id
_entity.type
_entity.pdbx_description
1 polymer ?
#
loop_
_entity_poly.entity_id
_entity_poly.type
_entity_poly.pdbx_seq_one_letter_code
_entity_poly.pdbx_strand_id
1 'polypeptide(L)'
;PSTYNAALSVASINEESVYSVYFMAGGNKIKFNDSAASDDLKFEKALDGQTLEYVQVPNFGDEYDFDEVDVTGKIALVERGSIAFTEKEQNAYDADAAGVIVYDNEEGELPNMQVNGLLPMIIVTKADGQFLRGLEDKTITVSEDFAEDMPDAQGGLMSDFSSLGVSPDLSLKPEITAPGGNVYSTLPGDTFGNMSGTSMASPHMAGAAAVMKQYVNETFPELSATEKQQLINQLMMSTAVPVQDEDGVYYTPRKQGAGLAQIYNAIHTGAYLTVEGCDRPKAELKDNENGTFSFTFTVHNMTDQALSYNLSAVPLTAKAETLYGYRCVSESSRVLPESEFTVSFSGDTVNVPANGTATVTVNMQLTEEGKQQLAEFTNGTFLDGFVMLDSNNE
;
A
#
# COMPACT_ATOMS: atom_id res chain seq x y z
N PRO A 1 7.15 -1.31 -19.22
CA PRO A 1 8.50 -1.71 -18.80
C PRO A 1 8.51 -2.79 -17.75
N SER A 2 7.56 -2.76 -16.77
CA SER A 2 7.47 -3.72 -15.67
C SER A 2 7.11 -5.15 -16.09
N THR A 3 6.53 -5.34 -17.27
CA THR A 3 6.22 -6.66 -17.85
C THR A 3 7.44 -7.35 -18.48
N TYR A 4 8.57 -6.63 -18.64
CA TYR A 4 9.79 -7.21 -19.16
C TYR A 4 10.41 -8.17 -18.15
N ASN A 5 10.71 -9.41 -18.58
CA ASN A 5 11.14 -10.49 -17.67
C ASN A 5 12.45 -10.18 -16.93
N ALA A 6 13.38 -9.45 -17.51
CA ALA A 6 14.62 -9.08 -16.82
C ALA A 6 14.44 -7.95 -15.79
N ALA A 7 13.35 -7.17 -15.85
CA ALA A 7 13.07 -6.13 -14.87
C ALA A 7 12.45 -6.74 -13.60
N LEU A 8 12.89 -6.31 -12.41
CA LEU A 8 12.20 -6.54 -11.15
C LEU A 8 11.01 -5.57 -11.09
N SER A 9 9.80 -6.09 -11.07
CA SER A 9 8.57 -5.29 -11.01
C SER A 9 8.17 -5.03 -9.57
N VAL A 10 7.95 -3.77 -9.21
CA VAL A 10 7.77 -3.33 -7.82
C VAL A 10 6.34 -2.82 -7.61
N ALA A 11 5.66 -3.38 -6.61
CA ALA A 11 4.39 -2.91 -6.10
C ALA A 11 4.58 -1.85 -5.02
N SER A 12 3.50 -1.14 -4.69
CA SER A 12 3.50 -0.05 -3.71
C SER A 12 2.68 -0.42 -2.47
N ILE A 13 3.28 -0.15 -1.29
CA ILE A 13 2.63 -0.15 0.03
C ILE A 13 2.66 1.28 0.57
N ASN A 14 1.67 1.66 1.36
CA ASN A 14 1.64 2.95 2.02
C ASN A 14 2.58 2.96 3.24
N GLU A 15 3.28 4.08 3.47
CA GLU A 15 4.06 4.29 4.68
C GLU A 15 3.14 4.28 5.90
N GLU A 16 3.63 3.80 7.05
CA GLU A 16 2.86 3.75 8.30
C GLU A 16 2.55 5.14 8.85
N SER A 17 3.33 6.14 8.46
CA SER A 17 3.14 7.54 8.83
C SER A 17 3.29 8.45 7.61
N VAL A 18 2.66 9.59 7.69
CA VAL A 18 2.77 10.65 6.69
C VAL A 18 3.24 11.95 7.36
N TYR A 19 4.27 12.58 6.79
CA TYR A 19 4.67 13.91 7.23
C TYR A 19 3.59 14.91 6.84
N SER A 20 2.86 15.39 7.84
CA SER A 20 1.66 16.19 7.66
C SER A 20 1.78 17.53 8.40
N VAL A 21 1.25 18.56 7.78
CA VAL A 21 0.91 19.82 8.45
C VAL A 21 -0.41 19.63 9.21
N TYR A 22 -0.57 20.38 10.30
CA TYR A 22 -1.78 20.32 11.11
C TYR A 22 -2.10 21.71 11.70
N PHE A 23 -3.33 21.88 12.15
CA PHE A 23 -3.71 22.97 13.04
C PHE A 23 -4.16 22.42 14.40
N MET A 24 -4.18 23.26 15.42
CA MET A 24 -4.64 22.89 16.76
C MET A 24 -6.09 23.31 16.95
N ALA A 25 -6.94 22.40 17.50
CA ALA A 25 -8.30 22.70 17.91
C ALA A 25 -8.66 21.85 19.16
N GLY A 26 -9.21 22.47 20.20
CA GLY A 26 -9.60 21.77 21.43
C GLY A 26 -8.46 20.94 22.06
N GLY A 27 -7.21 21.35 21.88
CA GLY A 27 -6.02 20.64 22.35
C GLY A 27 -5.55 19.45 21.49
N ASN A 28 -6.23 19.14 20.38
CA ASN A 28 -5.86 18.10 19.43
C ASN A 28 -5.20 18.69 18.18
N LYS A 29 -4.32 17.88 17.55
CA LYS A 29 -3.74 18.13 16.25
C LYS A 29 -4.69 17.62 15.17
N ILE A 30 -5.07 18.46 14.24
CA ILE A 30 -5.97 18.12 13.13
C ILE A 30 -5.16 18.23 11.83
N LYS A 31 -4.84 17.10 11.22
CA LYS A 31 -4.18 17.07 9.92
C LYS A 31 -5.15 17.43 8.80
N PHE A 32 -4.62 17.95 7.70
CA PHE A 32 -5.44 18.37 6.58
C PHE A 32 -4.73 18.17 5.24
N ASN A 33 -5.51 18.10 4.17
CA ASN A 33 -5.00 18.23 2.82
C ASN A 33 -5.25 19.65 2.33
N ASP A 34 -4.21 20.26 1.80
CA ASP A 34 -4.25 21.59 1.19
C ASP A 34 -4.15 21.47 -0.34
N SER A 35 -5.04 22.14 -1.06
CA SER A 35 -5.04 22.23 -2.51
C SER A 35 -4.78 23.65 -3.00
N ALA A 36 -4.04 24.45 -2.23
CA ALA A 36 -3.78 25.87 -2.49
C ALA A 36 -3.26 26.10 -3.91
N ALA A 37 -3.81 27.12 -4.58
CA ALA A 37 -3.42 27.51 -5.92
C ALA A 37 -2.02 28.15 -5.99
N SER A 38 -1.49 28.64 -4.86
CA SER A 38 -0.17 29.23 -4.72
C SER A 38 0.38 29.01 -3.31
N ASP A 39 1.70 29.14 -3.16
CA ASP A 39 2.37 28.96 -1.87
C ASP A 39 1.92 29.96 -0.80
N ASP A 40 1.58 31.19 -1.20
CA ASP A 40 1.08 32.24 -0.32
C ASP A 40 -0.35 31.97 0.20
N LEU A 41 -1.10 31.07 -0.44
CA LEU A 41 -2.46 30.67 -0.05
C LEU A 41 -2.48 29.33 0.69
N LYS A 42 -1.33 28.72 0.94
CA LYS A 42 -1.28 27.55 1.83
C LYS A 42 -1.81 27.94 3.20
N PHE A 43 -2.69 27.09 3.73
CA PHE A 43 -3.44 27.39 4.95
C PHE A 43 -2.52 27.70 6.13
N GLU A 44 -1.47 26.91 6.33
CA GLU A 44 -0.48 27.09 7.39
C GLU A 44 0.34 28.39 7.23
N LYS A 45 0.56 28.85 5.99
CA LYS A 45 1.32 30.08 5.71
C LYS A 45 0.46 31.33 5.75
N ALA A 46 -0.69 31.29 5.10
CA ALA A 46 -1.61 32.43 5.03
C ALA A 46 -2.13 32.84 6.41
N LEU A 47 -2.26 31.88 7.32
CA LEU A 47 -2.81 32.04 8.66
C LEU A 47 -1.77 31.83 9.77
N ASP A 48 -0.48 31.87 9.44
CA ASP A 48 0.61 31.65 10.38
C ASP A 48 0.51 32.49 11.65
N GLY A 49 0.71 31.86 12.81
CA GLY A 49 0.69 32.49 14.13
C GLY A 49 -0.68 32.99 14.59
N GLN A 50 -1.77 32.71 13.85
CA GLN A 50 -3.10 33.17 14.19
C GLN A 50 -3.88 32.15 15.02
N THR A 51 -4.73 32.68 15.90
CA THR A 51 -5.82 31.93 16.54
C THR A 51 -7.13 32.55 16.06
N LEU A 52 -7.93 31.77 15.35
CA LEU A 52 -9.13 32.22 14.68
C LEU A 52 -10.36 31.45 15.17
N GLU A 53 -11.46 32.17 15.30
CA GLU A 53 -12.77 31.55 15.48
C GLU A 53 -13.20 30.86 14.18
N TYR A 54 -13.87 29.72 14.27
CA TYR A 54 -14.56 29.12 13.13
C TYR A 54 -16.05 29.02 13.36
N VAL A 55 -16.80 29.15 12.26
CA VAL A 55 -18.26 29.10 12.27
C VAL A 55 -18.73 27.98 11.36
N GLN A 56 -19.59 27.11 11.88
CA GLN A 56 -20.21 26.07 11.07
C GLN A 56 -21.25 26.69 10.14
N VAL A 57 -21.02 26.57 8.84
CA VAL A 57 -21.97 26.95 7.79
C VAL A 57 -23.03 25.83 7.66
N PRO A 58 -24.31 26.14 7.59
CA PRO A 58 -25.38 25.15 7.39
C PRO A 58 -25.20 24.37 6.08
N ASN A 59 -25.87 23.24 5.99
CA ASN A 59 -25.93 22.35 4.83
C ASN A 59 -24.56 22.16 4.16
N PHE A 60 -24.43 22.57 2.88
CA PHE A 60 -23.22 22.37 2.07
C PHE A 60 -22.53 23.69 1.66
N GLY A 61 -22.93 24.83 2.24
CA GLY A 61 -22.33 26.13 2.01
C GLY A 61 -22.67 26.74 0.65
N ASP A 62 -23.95 26.73 0.28
CA ASP A 62 -24.44 27.55 -0.83
C ASP A 62 -24.54 29.04 -0.42
N GLU A 63 -24.85 29.92 -1.36
CA GLU A 63 -24.97 31.36 -1.13
C GLU A 63 -25.93 31.68 0.03
N TYR A 64 -27.07 30.99 0.12
CA TYR A 64 -28.07 31.21 1.17
C TYR A 64 -27.63 30.67 2.53
N ASP A 65 -26.83 29.62 2.57
CA ASP A 65 -26.27 29.08 3.81
C ASP A 65 -25.34 30.09 4.51
N PHE A 66 -24.59 30.87 3.74
CA PHE A 66 -23.72 31.94 4.26
C PHE A 66 -24.50 33.15 4.74
N ASP A 67 -25.71 33.42 4.21
CA ASP A 67 -26.60 34.49 4.70
C ASP A 67 -27.11 34.21 6.13
N GLU A 68 -27.09 32.96 6.57
CA GLU A 68 -27.58 32.55 7.92
C GLU A 68 -26.53 32.73 9.02
N VAL A 69 -25.26 32.93 8.68
CA VAL A 69 -24.13 32.95 9.63
C VAL A 69 -23.17 34.11 9.39
N ASP A 70 -22.51 34.58 10.44
CA ASP A 70 -21.47 35.59 10.34
C ASP A 70 -20.08 34.94 10.34
N VAL A 71 -19.45 34.82 9.19
CA VAL A 71 -18.10 34.30 8.99
C VAL A 71 -17.05 35.38 8.76
N THR A 72 -17.40 36.65 8.87
CA THR A 72 -16.49 37.79 8.61
C THR A 72 -15.23 37.70 9.47
N GLY A 73 -14.07 37.56 8.80
CA GLY A 73 -12.77 37.41 9.44
C GLY A 73 -12.56 36.10 10.22
N LYS A 74 -13.45 35.12 10.05
CA LYS A 74 -13.40 33.80 10.72
C LYS A 74 -13.17 32.70 9.68
N ILE A 75 -12.97 31.50 10.15
CA ILE A 75 -12.90 30.29 9.30
C ILE A 75 -14.31 29.75 9.08
N ALA A 76 -14.69 29.55 7.83
CA ALA A 76 -15.93 28.85 7.49
C ALA A 76 -15.71 27.34 7.55
N LEU A 77 -16.44 26.64 8.43
CA LEU A 77 -16.44 25.15 8.50
C LEU A 77 -17.64 24.62 7.71
N VAL A 78 -17.36 23.93 6.59
CA VAL A 78 -18.36 23.55 5.59
C VAL A 78 -18.32 22.03 5.33
N GLU A 79 -19.48 21.38 5.20
CA GLU A 79 -19.55 19.98 4.82
C GLU A 79 -19.30 19.80 3.32
N ARG A 80 -18.50 18.79 2.91
CA ARG A 80 -18.45 18.31 1.53
C ARG A 80 -19.85 17.81 1.14
N GLY A 81 -20.27 18.01 -0.11
CA GLY A 81 -21.59 17.58 -0.57
C GLY A 81 -21.83 17.91 -2.03
N SER A 82 -23.06 18.29 -2.38
CA SER A 82 -23.49 18.49 -3.77
C SER A 82 -22.93 19.75 -4.45
N ILE A 83 -22.32 20.67 -3.69
CA ILE A 83 -21.77 21.95 -4.21
C ILE A 83 -20.28 21.79 -4.48
N ALA A 84 -19.79 22.34 -5.61
CA ALA A 84 -18.38 22.29 -5.98
C ALA A 84 -17.48 23.04 -4.96
N PHE A 85 -16.26 22.56 -4.78
CA PHE A 85 -15.29 23.23 -3.88
C PHE A 85 -15.03 24.68 -4.30
N THR A 86 -14.93 24.95 -5.61
CA THR A 86 -14.77 26.31 -6.16
C THR A 86 -15.95 27.23 -5.82
N GLU A 87 -17.15 26.71 -5.73
CA GLU A 87 -18.34 27.47 -5.35
C GLU A 87 -18.37 27.72 -3.84
N LYS A 88 -18.01 26.74 -3.01
CA LYS A 88 -17.85 26.93 -1.55
C LYS A 88 -16.81 28.03 -1.24
N GLU A 89 -15.67 27.99 -1.96
CA GLU A 89 -14.61 28.99 -1.81
C GLU A 89 -15.13 30.40 -2.19
N GLN A 90 -15.84 30.51 -3.32
CA GLN A 90 -16.41 31.78 -3.78
C GLN A 90 -17.42 32.34 -2.77
N ASN A 91 -18.35 31.53 -2.29
CA ASN A 91 -19.37 31.96 -1.33
C ASN A 91 -18.75 32.41 0.01
N ALA A 92 -17.72 31.69 0.49
CA ALA A 92 -16.97 32.09 1.67
C ALA A 92 -16.19 33.39 1.48
N TYR A 93 -15.61 33.58 0.29
CA TYR A 93 -14.91 34.82 -0.07
C TYR A 93 -15.88 36.02 -0.13
N ASP A 94 -17.05 35.87 -0.74
CA ASP A 94 -18.07 36.90 -0.84
C ASP A 94 -18.69 37.24 0.54
N ALA A 95 -18.61 36.32 1.50
CA ALA A 95 -18.99 36.51 2.91
C ALA A 95 -17.85 37.02 3.81
N ASP A 96 -16.72 37.48 3.24
CA ASP A 96 -15.55 37.99 3.95
C ASP A 96 -14.92 37.01 4.97
N ALA A 97 -14.97 35.69 4.72
CA ALA A 97 -14.30 34.71 5.54
C ALA A 97 -12.76 34.82 5.45
N ALA A 98 -12.04 34.49 6.50
CA ALA A 98 -10.57 34.45 6.51
C ALA A 98 -10.00 33.19 5.85
N GLY A 99 -10.78 32.10 5.75
CA GLY A 99 -10.42 30.84 5.14
C GLY A 99 -11.54 29.80 5.26
N VAL A 100 -11.33 28.65 4.66
CA VAL A 100 -12.34 27.59 4.62
C VAL A 100 -11.75 26.26 5.09
N ILE A 101 -12.42 25.59 6.00
CA ILE A 101 -12.19 24.18 6.33
C ILE A 101 -13.38 23.39 5.81
N VAL A 102 -13.17 22.55 4.82
CA VAL A 102 -14.15 21.54 4.40
C VAL A 102 -13.92 20.28 5.23
N TYR A 103 -14.98 19.65 5.68
CA TYR A 103 -14.87 18.30 6.23
C TYR A 103 -15.56 17.31 5.32
N ASP A 104 -14.94 16.13 5.18
CA ASP A 104 -15.47 15.09 4.28
C ASP A 104 -16.78 14.51 4.82
N ASN A 105 -17.64 14.07 3.93
CA ASN A 105 -18.90 13.37 4.23
C ASN A 105 -18.77 11.85 4.06
N GLU A 106 -17.63 11.37 3.56
CA GLU A 106 -17.29 9.96 3.36
C GLU A 106 -16.09 9.58 4.21
N GLU A 107 -15.94 8.31 4.54
CA GLU A 107 -14.73 7.75 5.14
C GLU A 107 -13.72 7.42 4.03
N GLY A 108 -12.43 7.44 4.33
CA GLY A 108 -11.36 7.06 3.41
C GLY A 108 -10.39 8.17 3.09
N GLU A 109 -9.75 8.09 1.93
CA GLU A 109 -8.78 9.09 1.48
C GLU A 109 -9.45 10.44 1.17
N LEU A 110 -8.82 11.52 1.60
CA LEU A 110 -9.30 12.87 1.32
C LEU A 110 -9.13 13.22 -0.17
N PRO A 111 -10.16 13.72 -0.83
CA PRO A 111 -10.08 14.11 -2.23
C PRO A 111 -9.19 15.34 -2.43
N ASN A 112 -8.58 15.43 -3.61
CA ASN A 112 -7.99 16.69 -4.06
C ASN A 112 -9.10 17.69 -4.43
N MET A 113 -9.05 18.88 -3.84
CA MET A 113 -10.01 19.93 -4.12
C MET A 113 -9.59 20.77 -5.34
N GLN A 114 -10.54 21.11 -6.19
CA GLN A 114 -10.37 22.20 -7.14
C GLN A 114 -10.72 23.52 -6.45
N VAL A 115 -9.81 24.50 -6.49
CA VAL A 115 -9.97 25.82 -5.87
C VAL A 115 -9.76 26.94 -6.89
N ASN A 116 -10.34 28.09 -6.63
CA ASN A 116 -10.16 29.31 -7.47
C ASN A 116 -8.90 30.10 -7.06
N GLY A 117 -8.38 29.88 -5.86
CA GLY A 117 -7.26 30.62 -5.29
C GLY A 117 -7.68 31.99 -4.75
N LEU A 118 -8.80 32.05 -4.08
CA LEU A 118 -9.34 33.26 -3.45
C LEU A 118 -9.04 33.31 -1.96
N LEU A 119 -9.13 32.15 -1.29
CA LEU A 119 -8.93 31.98 0.15
C LEU A 119 -8.04 30.77 0.46
N PRO A 120 -7.35 30.74 1.61
CA PRO A 120 -6.80 29.51 2.13
C PRO A 120 -7.94 28.50 2.40
N MET A 121 -7.87 27.34 1.73
CA MET A 121 -8.93 26.34 1.80
C MET A 121 -8.34 24.92 1.92
N ILE A 122 -8.76 24.22 2.97
CA ILE A 122 -8.30 22.86 3.30
C ILE A 122 -9.46 21.89 3.44
N ILE A 123 -9.14 20.60 3.41
CA ILE A 123 -10.08 19.53 3.73
C ILE A 123 -9.54 18.66 4.87
N VAL A 124 -10.43 18.30 5.80
CA VAL A 124 -10.18 17.39 6.91
C VAL A 124 -11.08 16.16 6.82
N THR A 125 -10.77 15.11 7.57
CA THR A 125 -11.57 13.89 7.58
C THR A 125 -12.99 14.14 8.14
N LYS A 126 -13.90 13.23 7.84
CA LYS A 126 -15.26 13.25 8.40
C LYS A 126 -15.23 13.23 9.93
N ALA A 127 -14.36 12.40 10.53
CA ALA A 127 -14.20 12.31 11.98
C ALA A 127 -13.72 13.63 12.60
N ASP A 128 -12.72 14.28 11.97
CA ASP A 128 -12.23 15.58 12.42
C ASP A 128 -13.29 16.68 12.29
N GLY A 129 -14.07 16.67 11.20
CA GLY A 129 -15.20 17.56 11.02
C GLY A 129 -16.25 17.40 12.11
N GLN A 130 -16.60 16.15 12.46
CA GLN A 130 -17.52 15.87 13.55
C GLN A 130 -16.95 16.32 14.90
N PHE A 131 -15.66 16.12 15.14
CA PHE A 131 -14.97 16.59 16.32
C PHE A 131 -15.03 18.13 16.43
N LEU A 132 -14.68 18.86 15.37
CA LEU A 132 -14.75 20.32 15.33
C LEU A 132 -16.18 20.82 15.60
N ARG A 133 -17.17 20.19 15.01
CA ARG A 133 -18.60 20.52 15.26
C ARG A 133 -19.02 20.32 16.72
N GLY A 134 -18.40 19.37 17.41
CA GLY A 134 -18.68 19.04 18.81
C GLY A 134 -17.98 19.91 19.84
N LEU A 135 -16.94 20.65 19.49
CA LEU A 135 -16.20 21.50 20.43
C LEU A 135 -17.08 22.64 20.96
N GLU A 136 -16.91 22.99 22.25
CA GLU A 136 -17.53 24.19 22.85
C GLU A 136 -16.76 25.44 22.44
N ASP A 137 -15.42 25.38 22.52
CA ASP A 137 -14.51 26.43 22.05
C ASP A 137 -14.31 26.28 20.53
N LYS A 138 -14.88 27.19 19.77
CA LYS A 138 -14.84 27.22 18.31
C LYS A 138 -13.64 27.96 17.79
N THR A 139 -12.44 27.64 18.30
CA THR A 139 -11.19 28.27 17.86
C THR A 139 -10.20 27.26 17.31
N ILE A 140 -9.42 27.71 16.33
CA ILE A 140 -8.24 26.97 15.83
C ILE A 140 -6.99 27.86 15.98
N THR A 141 -5.85 27.22 16.18
CA THR A 141 -4.53 27.87 16.10
C THR A 141 -3.75 27.28 14.95
N VAL A 142 -3.21 28.13 14.10
CA VAL A 142 -2.46 27.77 12.90
C VAL A 142 -1.02 28.24 13.05
N SER A 143 -0.05 27.47 12.60
CA SER A 143 1.33 27.86 12.46
C SER A 143 2.02 27.09 11.35
N GLU A 144 2.92 27.73 10.60
CA GLU A 144 3.75 27.05 9.59
C GLU A 144 4.74 26.05 10.20
N ASP A 145 5.04 26.19 11.50
CA ASP A 145 5.88 25.25 12.27
C ASP A 145 5.12 23.97 12.71
N PHE A 146 3.80 23.90 12.50
CA PHE A 146 2.99 22.76 12.90
C PHE A 146 3.03 21.67 11.83
N ALA A 147 4.12 20.90 11.81
CA ALA A 147 4.30 19.77 10.94
C ALA A 147 5.06 18.64 11.64
N GLU A 148 4.63 17.42 11.47
CA GLU A 148 5.27 16.22 12.03
C GLU A 148 4.83 14.94 11.30
N ASP A 149 5.55 13.83 11.57
CA ASP A 149 5.08 12.51 11.15
C ASP A 149 3.85 12.09 11.97
N MET A 150 2.76 11.84 11.28
CA MET A 150 1.50 11.42 11.88
C MET A 150 1.09 10.05 11.33
N PRO A 151 0.44 9.18 12.15
CA PRO A 151 -0.06 7.90 11.67
C PRO A 151 -0.96 8.09 10.44
N ASP A 152 -0.76 7.22 9.46
CA ASP A 152 -1.64 7.12 8.28
C ASP A 152 -2.67 6.00 8.52
N ALA A 153 -3.95 6.28 8.29
CA ALA A 153 -5.02 5.28 8.42
C ALA A 153 -4.88 4.13 7.42
N GLN A 154 -4.24 4.37 6.28
CA GLN A 154 -3.93 3.38 5.24
C GLN A 154 -2.49 2.86 5.35
N GLY A 155 -1.77 3.23 6.42
CA GLY A 155 -0.38 2.83 6.64
C GLY A 155 -0.23 1.32 6.76
N GLY A 156 0.78 0.77 6.08
CA GLY A 156 1.04 -0.66 6.06
C GLY A 156 0.12 -1.48 5.15
N LEU A 157 -0.86 -0.87 4.48
CA LEU A 157 -1.71 -1.51 3.48
C LEU A 157 -1.15 -1.31 2.06
N MET A 158 -1.45 -2.25 1.15
CA MET A 158 -1.10 -2.09 -0.25
C MET A 158 -1.80 -0.85 -0.83
N SER A 159 -1.03 0.00 -1.51
CA SER A 159 -1.60 1.21 -2.12
C SER A 159 -2.66 0.85 -3.17
N ASP A 160 -3.80 1.54 -3.16
CA ASP A 160 -4.92 1.30 -4.08
C ASP A 160 -4.51 1.46 -5.55
N PHE A 161 -3.64 2.44 -5.83
CA PHE A 161 -3.11 2.69 -7.17
C PHE A 161 -2.09 1.65 -7.65
N SER A 162 -1.61 0.74 -6.77
CA SER A 162 -0.64 -0.30 -7.16
C SER A 162 -1.29 -1.29 -8.12
N SER A 163 -0.65 -1.50 -9.28
CA SER A 163 -1.21 -2.34 -10.35
C SER A 163 -1.37 -3.79 -9.92
N LEU A 164 -2.48 -4.40 -10.35
CA LEU A 164 -2.77 -5.82 -10.20
C LEU A 164 -2.27 -6.58 -11.45
N GLY A 165 -1.46 -7.64 -11.25
CA GLY A 165 -1.08 -8.57 -12.31
C GLY A 165 -2.16 -9.64 -12.53
N VAL A 166 -1.98 -10.51 -13.45
CA VAL A 166 -0.75 -10.96 -14.15
C VAL A 166 -0.51 -10.19 -15.47
N SER A 167 0.64 -10.42 -16.09
CA SER A 167 0.86 -10.00 -17.47
C SER A 167 -0.01 -10.82 -18.45
N PRO A 168 -0.24 -10.37 -19.70
CA PRO A 168 -1.07 -11.08 -20.68
C PRO A 168 -0.60 -12.51 -21.03
N ASP A 169 0.67 -12.82 -20.80
CA ASP A 169 1.27 -14.14 -20.96
C ASP A 169 1.17 -15.00 -19.68
N LEU A 170 0.38 -14.56 -18.71
CA LEU A 170 0.23 -15.14 -17.37
C LEU A 170 1.53 -15.19 -16.56
N SER A 171 2.49 -14.31 -16.84
CA SER A 171 3.66 -14.13 -15.98
C SER A 171 3.27 -13.37 -14.71
N LEU A 172 3.72 -13.86 -13.55
CA LEU A 172 3.44 -13.24 -12.27
C LEU A 172 4.22 -11.92 -12.12
N LYS A 173 3.49 -10.85 -12.06
CA LYS A 173 3.92 -9.47 -11.81
C LYS A 173 2.85 -8.79 -10.93
N PRO A 174 3.23 -7.89 -10.00
CA PRO A 174 4.59 -7.50 -9.60
C PRO A 174 5.36 -8.65 -8.94
N GLU A 175 6.63 -8.44 -8.60
CA GLU A 175 7.49 -9.48 -8.01
C GLU A 175 7.83 -9.22 -6.55
N ILE A 176 7.81 -7.95 -6.14
CA ILE A 176 8.12 -7.53 -4.76
C ILE A 176 7.44 -6.20 -4.47
N THR A 177 7.27 -5.89 -3.19
CA THR A 177 6.65 -4.65 -2.71
C THR A 177 7.68 -3.77 -2.01
N ALA A 178 7.55 -2.45 -2.18
CA ALA A 178 8.31 -1.44 -1.44
C ALA A 178 7.42 -0.23 -1.10
N PRO A 179 7.81 0.62 -0.12
CA PRO A 179 7.10 1.85 0.19
C PRO A 179 6.97 2.77 -1.03
N GLY A 180 5.75 3.21 -1.32
CA GLY A 180 5.46 4.06 -2.45
C GLY A 180 4.25 4.97 -2.24
N GLY A 181 3.46 4.77 -1.19
CA GLY A 181 2.39 5.69 -0.77
C GLY A 181 2.87 6.62 0.34
N ASN A 182 2.60 7.91 0.20
CA ASN A 182 2.93 8.97 1.18
C ASN A 182 4.44 9.12 1.50
N VAL A 183 5.30 8.86 0.52
CA VAL A 183 6.76 8.94 0.69
C VAL A 183 7.20 10.39 0.78
N TYR A 184 7.72 10.81 1.96
CA TYR A 184 8.31 12.13 2.15
C TYR A 184 9.76 12.15 1.67
N SER A 185 10.06 13.03 0.70
CA SER A 185 11.38 13.10 0.09
C SER A 185 11.66 14.49 -0.50
N THR A 186 12.84 14.63 -1.11
CA THR A 186 13.28 15.88 -1.78
C THR A 186 12.47 16.13 -3.05
N LEU A 187 12.10 17.40 -3.26
CA LEU A 187 11.40 17.89 -4.44
C LEU A 187 12.24 18.94 -5.16
N PRO A 188 11.94 19.26 -6.44
CA PRO A 188 12.59 20.35 -7.16
C PRO A 188 12.45 21.70 -6.44
N GLY A 189 13.49 22.54 -6.51
CA GLY A 189 13.47 23.86 -5.89
C GLY A 189 13.95 23.92 -4.44
N ASP A 190 14.73 22.90 -4.01
CA ASP A 190 15.28 22.81 -2.65
C ASP A 190 14.19 22.70 -1.57
N THR A 191 13.15 21.94 -1.89
CA THR A 191 12.00 21.67 -1.02
C THR A 191 11.85 20.17 -0.70
N PHE A 192 10.94 19.88 0.21
CA PHE A 192 10.57 18.52 0.59
C PHE A 192 9.05 18.37 0.53
N GLY A 193 8.57 17.15 0.37
CA GLY A 193 7.14 16.88 0.39
C GLY A 193 6.81 15.41 0.18
N ASN A 194 5.54 15.06 0.37
CA ASN A 194 5.02 13.72 0.16
C ASN A 194 4.70 13.51 -1.32
N MET A 195 5.04 12.34 -1.83
CA MET A 195 4.56 11.85 -3.13
C MET A 195 4.12 10.40 -3.02
N SER A 196 3.10 10.03 -3.79
CA SER A 196 2.60 8.66 -3.87
C SER A 196 2.69 8.11 -5.30
N GLY A 197 3.05 6.84 -5.42
CA GLY A 197 3.12 6.13 -6.70
C GLY A 197 4.06 4.94 -6.64
N THR A 198 3.83 3.94 -7.49
CA THR A 198 4.84 2.90 -7.77
C THR A 198 6.14 3.50 -8.31
N SER A 199 6.09 4.77 -8.78
CA SER A 199 7.26 5.58 -9.14
C SER A 199 8.12 5.95 -7.93
N MET A 200 7.59 5.90 -6.68
CA MET A 200 8.31 6.08 -5.42
C MET A 200 8.78 4.73 -4.87
N ALA A 201 7.99 3.67 -5.02
CA ALA A 201 8.39 2.31 -4.63
C ALA A 201 9.61 1.81 -5.45
N SER A 202 9.66 2.12 -6.73
CA SER A 202 10.72 1.68 -7.64
C SER A 202 12.12 2.19 -7.24
N PRO A 203 12.36 3.48 -6.93
CA PRO A 203 13.65 3.97 -6.44
C PRO A 203 14.01 3.44 -5.04
N HIS A 204 13.04 3.16 -4.15
CA HIS A 204 13.31 2.44 -2.90
C HIS A 204 13.98 1.08 -3.19
N MET A 205 13.40 0.30 -4.11
CA MET A 205 14.00 -0.97 -4.52
C MET A 205 15.32 -0.81 -5.24
N ALA A 206 15.53 0.28 -5.99
CA ALA A 206 16.83 0.55 -6.61
C ALA A 206 17.91 0.82 -5.55
N GLY A 207 17.59 1.57 -4.50
CA GLY A 207 18.45 1.77 -3.33
C GLY A 207 18.72 0.46 -2.58
N ALA A 208 17.70 -0.31 -2.31
CA ALA A 208 17.81 -1.64 -1.72
C ALA A 208 18.71 -2.58 -2.53
N ALA A 209 18.52 -2.62 -3.86
CA ALA A 209 19.35 -3.41 -4.76
C ALA A 209 20.83 -2.94 -4.78
N ALA A 210 21.09 -1.65 -4.59
CA ALA A 210 22.48 -1.14 -4.49
C ALA A 210 23.16 -1.66 -3.20
N VAL A 211 22.47 -1.66 -2.07
CA VAL A 211 22.98 -2.24 -0.81
C VAL A 211 23.19 -3.75 -0.95
N MET A 212 22.23 -4.46 -1.52
CA MET A 212 22.35 -5.91 -1.79
C MET A 212 23.51 -6.21 -2.75
N LYS A 213 23.73 -5.36 -3.74
CA LYS A 213 24.84 -5.52 -4.69
C LYS A 213 26.20 -5.35 -4.01
N GLN A 214 26.33 -4.42 -3.06
CA GLN A 214 27.52 -4.30 -2.24
C GLN A 214 27.75 -5.58 -1.45
N TYR A 215 26.75 -6.03 -0.69
CA TYR A 215 26.81 -7.26 0.11
C TYR A 215 27.23 -8.49 -0.74
N VAL A 216 26.56 -8.72 -1.87
CA VAL A 216 26.84 -9.88 -2.73
C VAL A 216 28.24 -9.79 -3.38
N ASN A 217 28.71 -8.59 -3.72
CA ASN A 217 30.05 -8.41 -4.29
C ASN A 217 31.16 -8.71 -3.26
N GLU A 218 30.94 -8.33 -1.99
CA GLU A 218 31.92 -8.54 -0.92
C GLU A 218 31.91 -9.99 -0.41
N THR A 219 30.72 -10.61 -0.34
CA THR A 219 30.53 -11.96 0.22
C THR A 219 30.78 -13.08 -0.79
N PHE A 220 30.42 -12.86 -2.06
CA PHE A 220 30.50 -13.85 -3.15
C PHE A 220 31.30 -13.30 -4.34
N PRO A 221 32.58 -12.95 -4.17
CA PRO A 221 33.37 -12.32 -5.23
C PRO A 221 33.56 -13.19 -6.46
N GLU A 222 33.50 -14.53 -6.32
CA GLU A 222 33.69 -15.52 -7.36
C GLU A 222 32.54 -15.63 -8.37
N LEU A 223 31.33 -15.17 -8.00
CA LEU A 223 30.17 -15.23 -8.88
C LEU A 223 30.30 -14.26 -10.06
N SER A 224 29.82 -14.68 -11.22
CA SER A 224 29.69 -13.81 -12.40
C SER A 224 28.66 -12.69 -12.16
N ALA A 225 28.68 -11.65 -12.98
CA ALA A 225 27.74 -10.53 -12.86
C ALA A 225 26.27 -10.99 -12.97
N THR A 226 25.98 -11.98 -13.81
CA THR A 226 24.63 -12.55 -13.96
C THR A 226 24.21 -13.32 -12.73
N GLU A 227 25.06 -14.20 -12.19
CA GLU A 227 24.78 -14.97 -10.97
C GLU A 227 24.58 -14.04 -9.77
N LYS A 228 25.38 -12.98 -9.64
CA LYS A 228 25.20 -11.96 -8.59
C LYS A 228 23.85 -11.27 -8.70
N GLN A 229 23.42 -10.89 -9.90
CA GLN A 229 22.13 -10.26 -10.10
C GLN A 229 20.96 -11.22 -9.78
N GLN A 230 21.07 -12.49 -10.15
CA GLN A 230 20.10 -13.51 -9.79
C GLN A 230 20.02 -13.71 -8.28
N LEU A 231 21.17 -13.86 -7.61
CA LEU A 231 21.24 -14.03 -6.16
C LEU A 231 20.64 -12.85 -5.40
N ILE A 232 20.87 -11.61 -5.84
CA ILE A 232 20.24 -10.42 -5.26
C ILE A 232 18.71 -10.54 -5.31
N ASN A 233 18.13 -10.87 -6.46
CA ASN A 233 16.68 -11.04 -6.59
C ASN A 233 16.16 -12.21 -5.74
N GLN A 234 16.88 -13.32 -5.73
CA GLN A 234 16.52 -14.50 -4.95
C GLN A 234 16.52 -14.20 -3.44
N LEU A 235 17.54 -13.53 -2.94
CA LEU A 235 17.63 -13.14 -1.52
C LEU A 235 16.49 -12.20 -1.14
N MET A 236 16.28 -11.13 -1.91
CA MET A 236 15.22 -10.15 -1.61
C MET A 236 13.82 -10.76 -1.64
N MET A 237 13.52 -11.60 -2.63
CA MET A 237 12.21 -12.22 -2.76
C MET A 237 11.98 -13.38 -1.77
N SER A 238 13.04 -14.15 -1.42
CA SER A 238 12.92 -15.26 -0.45
C SER A 238 12.70 -14.78 0.98
N THR A 239 13.05 -13.55 1.29
CA THR A 239 12.94 -12.96 2.64
C THR A 239 11.89 -11.85 2.74
N ALA A 240 11.18 -11.59 1.64
CA ALA A 240 10.07 -10.66 1.65
C ALA A 240 8.93 -11.16 2.55
N VAL A 241 8.24 -10.22 3.21
CA VAL A 241 7.15 -10.53 4.13
C VAL A 241 5.82 -10.24 3.44
N PRO A 242 4.96 -11.25 3.21
CA PRO A 242 3.64 -11.02 2.65
C PRO A 242 2.78 -10.10 3.51
N VAL A 243 2.13 -9.14 2.87
CA VAL A 243 1.29 -8.12 3.47
C VAL A 243 -0.15 -8.62 3.57
N GLN A 244 -0.81 -8.28 4.67
CA GLN A 244 -2.22 -8.58 4.93
C GLN A 244 -3.07 -7.31 4.81
N ASP A 245 -4.34 -7.48 4.47
CA ASP A 245 -5.34 -6.43 4.52
C ASP A 245 -5.83 -6.17 5.98
N GLU A 246 -6.77 -5.25 6.16
CA GLU A 246 -7.36 -4.89 7.46
C GLU A 246 -8.07 -6.08 8.14
N ASP A 247 -8.55 -7.05 7.38
CA ASP A 247 -9.18 -8.28 7.87
C ASP A 247 -8.16 -9.37 8.25
N GLY A 248 -6.85 -9.13 8.06
CA GLY A 248 -5.76 -10.07 8.29
C GLY A 248 -5.64 -11.14 7.20
N VAL A 249 -6.22 -10.91 6.03
CA VAL A 249 -6.09 -11.78 4.85
C VAL A 249 -4.94 -11.28 3.99
N TYR A 250 -4.07 -12.17 3.52
CA TYR A 250 -2.99 -11.77 2.63
C TYR A 250 -3.53 -11.23 1.30
N TYR A 251 -2.98 -10.11 0.86
CA TYR A 251 -3.15 -9.69 -0.53
C TYR A 251 -2.62 -10.77 -1.47
N THR A 252 -3.25 -10.92 -2.63
CA THR A 252 -2.79 -11.87 -3.66
C THR A 252 -1.35 -11.57 -4.10
N PRO A 253 -0.53 -12.59 -4.43
CA PRO A 253 0.78 -12.37 -5.08
C PRO A 253 0.71 -11.49 -6.32
N ARG A 254 -0.44 -11.45 -7.01
CA ARG A 254 -0.69 -10.56 -8.17
C ARG A 254 -0.74 -9.07 -7.79
N LYS A 255 -0.98 -8.73 -6.51
CA LYS A 255 -0.98 -7.35 -5.98
C LYS A 255 0.38 -6.99 -5.38
N GLN A 256 1.03 -7.92 -4.67
CA GLN A 256 2.19 -7.65 -3.84
C GLN A 256 3.49 -8.38 -4.25
N GLY A 257 3.45 -9.34 -5.18
CA GLY A 257 4.58 -10.22 -5.44
C GLY A 257 4.89 -11.14 -4.26
N ALA A 258 6.16 -11.27 -3.92
CA ALA A 258 6.61 -12.03 -2.75
C ALA A 258 6.30 -11.34 -1.40
N GLY A 259 5.90 -10.06 -1.42
CA GLY A 259 5.62 -9.26 -0.24
C GLY A 259 6.56 -8.06 -0.08
N LEU A 260 6.51 -7.40 1.08
CA LEU A 260 7.34 -6.25 1.43
C LEU A 260 8.81 -6.65 1.57
N ALA A 261 9.68 -6.00 0.83
CA ALA A 261 11.13 -6.24 0.85
C ALA A 261 11.73 -5.98 2.24
N GLN A 262 12.55 -6.94 2.71
CA GLN A 262 13.22 -6.90 4.00
C GLN A 262 14.74 -6.98 3.80
N ILE A 263 15.39 -5.85 3.59
CA ILE A 263 16.83 -5.81 3.23
C ILE A 263 17.73 -6.34 4.35
N TYR A 264 17.39 -6.02 5.59
CA TYR A 264 18.10 -6.57 6.74
C TYR A 264 18.03 -8.11 6.74
N ASN A 265 16.83 -8.67 6.55
CA ASN A 265 16.66 -10.13 6.49
C ASN A 265 17.38 -10.73 5.28
N ALA A 266 17.35 -10.07 4.12
CA ALA A 266 18.02 -10.54 2.91
C ALA A 266 19.56 -10.61 3.06
N ILE A 267 20.16 -9.74 3.87
CA ILE A 267 21.61 -9.75 4.17
C ILE A 267 21.96 -10.81 5.21
N HIS A 268 21.06 -11.04 6.19
CA HIS A 268 21.34 -11.91 7.32
C HIS A 268 20.74 -13.31 7.18
N THR A 269 19.99 -13.58 6.13
CA THR A 269 19.47 -14.93 5.88
C THR A 269 20.59 -15.92 5.60
N GLY A 270 20.44 -17.11 6.13
CA GLY A 270 21.33 -18.23 5.81
C GLY A 270 20.94 -19.01 4.56
N ALA A 271 19.78 -18.70 3.95
CA ALA A 271 19.25 -19.46 2.84
C ALA A 271 18.46 -18.61 1.84
N TYR A 272 18.37 -19.10 0.61
CA TYR A 272 17.51 -18.56 -0.42
C TYR A 272 16.81 -19.66 -1.22
N LEU A 273 15.79 -19.30 -1.98
CA LEU A 273 14.96 -20.22 -2.75
C LEU A 273 15.18 -20.04 -4.26
N THR A 274 15.07 -21.16 -4.97
CA THR A 274 14.92 -21.19 -6.43
C THR A 274 13.77 -22.09 -6.82
N VAL A 275 13.09 -21.77 -7.91
CA VAL A 275 12.03 -22.59 -8.50
C VAL A 275 12.50 -23.15 -9.81
N GLU A 276 12.23 -24.43 -10.09
CA GLU A 276 12.62 -25.08 -11.32
C GLU A 276 12.06 -24.32 -12.54
N GLY A 277 12.94 -24.00 -13.48
CA GLY A 277 12.55 -23.26 -14.70
C GLY A 277 12.39 -21.74 -14.54
N CYS A 278 12.65 -21.20 -13.34
CA CYS A 278 12.59 -19.77 -13.06
C CYS A 278 13.88 -19.27 -12.38
N ASP A 279 14.36 -18.10 -12.77
CA ASP A 279 15.53 -17.46 -12.15
C ASP A 279 15.19 -16.75 -10.83
N ARG A 280 13.90 -16.75 -10.42
CA ARG A 280 13.34 -16.11 -9.23
C ARG A 280 12.51 -17.10 -8.42
N PRO A 281 12.34 -16.88 -7.10
CA PRO A 281 11.56 -17.76 -6.23
C PRO A 281 10.04 -17.52 -6.41
N LYS A 282 9.54 -17.73 -7.63
CA LYS A 282 8.13 -17.68 -7.98
C LYS A 282 7.76 -18.85 -8.91
N ALA A 283 6.61 -19.46 -8.69
CA ALA A 283 6.07 -20.51 -9.54
C ALA A 283 4.93 -19.97 -10.42
N GLU A 284 5.04 -20.11 -11.73
CA GLU A 284 4.06 -19.66 -12.72
C GLU A 284 3.42 -20.88 -13.38
N LEU A 285 2.32 -21.37 -12.79
CA LEU A 285 1.72 -22.67 -13.18
C LEU A 285 0.78 -22.57 -14.40
N LYS A 286 0.53 -21.36 -14.87
CA LYS A 286 -0.25 -21.05 -16.06
C LYS A 286 -1.69 -21.60 -15.98
N ASP A 287 -2.35 -21.75 -17.14
CA ASP A 287 -3.70 -22.30 -17.25
C ASP A 287 -3.73 -23.79 -16.94
N ASN A 288 -4.78 -24.23 -16.21
CA ASN A 288 -5.00 -25.64 -15.90
C ASN A 288 -6.50 -25.93 -15.74
N GLU A 289 -7.06 -26.68 -16.68
CA GLU A 289 -8.48 -27.07 -16.67
C GLU A 289 -8.81 -28.17 -15.65
N ASN A 290 -7.82 -28.96 -15.23
CA ASN A 290 -8.03 -30.10 -14.34
C ASN A 290 -8.03 -29.72 -12.85
N GLY A 291 -7.50 -28.53 -12.51
CA GLY A 291 -7.35 -28.07 -11.13
C GLY A 291 -6.30 -28.82 -10.32
N THR A 292 -5.36 -29.51 -11.00
CA THR A 292 -4.25 -30.22 -10.36
C THR A 292 -2.94 -29.55 -10.75
N PHE A 293 -2.16 -29.14 -9.77
CA PHE A 293 -0.91 -28.40 -10.00
C PHE A 293 0.23 -29.05 -9.21
N SER A 294 1.43 -28.91 -9.73
CA SER A 294 2.64 -29.30 -9.00
C SER A 294 3.81 -28.45 -9.45
N PHE A 295 4.67 -28.11 -8.51
CA PHE A 295 5.97 -27.48 -8.80
C PHE A 295 7.00 -27.92 -7.78
N THR A 296 8.25 -27.66 -8.10
CA THR A 296 9.39 -28.00 -7.25
C THR A 296 10.21 -26.74 -6.98
N PHE A 297 10.59 -26.55 -5.73
CA PHE A 297 11.54 -25.51 -5.36
C PHE A 297 12.72 -26.11 -4.60
N THR A 298 13.83 -25.41 -4.61
CA THR A 298 15.07 -25.78 -3.92
C THR A 298 15.42 -24.75 -2.88
N VAL A 299 15.70 -25.19 -1.67
CA VAL A 299 16.31 -24.36 -0.60
C VAL A 299 17.80 -24.49 -0.69
N HIS A 300 18.51 -23.38 -0.80
CA HIS A 300 19.96 -23.30 -0.83
C HIS A 300 20.46 -22.77 0.52
N ASN A 301 21.23 -23.56 1.23
CA ASN A 301 21.86 -23.17 2.51
C ASN A 301 23.27 -22.62 2.24
N MET A 302 23.49 -21.38 2.61
CA MET A 302 24.77 -20.66 2.45
C MET A 302 25.64 -20.72 3.72
N THR A 303 25.17 -21.41 4.77
CA THR A 303 25.86 -21.49 6.06
C THR A 303 26.60 -22.80 6.26
N ASP A 304 27.50 -22.82 7.19
CA ASP A 304 28.26 -24.02 7.62
C ASP A 304 27.49 -24.89 8.65
N GLN A 305 26.22 -24.54 8.93
CA GLN A 305 25.32 -25.26 9.80
C GLN A 305 24.16 -25.83 9.01
N ALA A 306 23.62 -26.99 9.43
CA ALA A 306 22.37 -27.49 8.84
C ALA A 306 21.19 -26.61 9.27
N LEU A 307 20.29 -26.33 8.33
CA LEU A 307 19.06 -25.58 8.56
C LEU A 307 17.85 -26.49 8.47
N SER A 308 16.77 -26.16 9.18
CA SER A 308 15.50 -26.88 9.16
C SER A 308 14.34 -25.88 9.16
N TYR A 309 13.38 -26.12 8.28
CA TYR A 309 12.20 -25.27 8.14
C TYR A 309 10.92 -26.12 8.16
N ASN A 310 9.90 -25.64 8.85
CA ASN A 310 8.53 -26.12 8.70
C ASN A 310 7.93 -25.52 7.42
N LEU A 311 7.14 -26.32 6.73
CA LEU A 311 6.48 -25.91 5.48
C LEU A 311 5.00 -25.66 5.72
N SER A 312 4.51 -24.54 5.22
CA SER A 312 3.09 -24.21 5.20
C SER A 312 2.72 -23.53 3.88
N ALA A 313 1.44 -23.46 3.59
CA ALA A 313 0.93 -22.77 2.41
C ALA A 313 -0.33 -21.98 2.74
N VAL A 314 -0.49 -20.87 2.08
CA VAL A 314 -1.69 -20.04 2.12
C VAL A 314 -2.26 -19.92 0.70
N PRO A 315 -3.17 -20.85 0.30
CA PRO A 315 -3.82 -20.77 -0.99
C PRO A 315 -4.90 -19.69 -1.00
N LEU A 316 -4.91 -18.86 -2.03
CA LEU A 316 -5.77 -17.69 -2.18
C LEU A 316 -6.55 -17.76 -3.49
N THR A 317 -7.72 -17.13 -3.50
CA THR A 317 -8.46 -16.76 -4.70
C THR A 317 -9.14 -15.41 -4.51
N ALA A 318 -9.61 -14.80 -5.59
CA ALA A 318 -10.34 -13.55 -5.50
C ALA A 318 -11.70 -13.74 -4.81
N LYS A 319 -12.16 -12.70 -4.11
CA LYS A 319 -13.55 -12.60 -3.64
C LYS A 319 -14.46 -12.19 -4.80
N ALA A 320 -15.69 -12.65 -4.78
CA ALA A 320 -16.74 -12.12 -5.64
C ALA A 320 -17.68 -11.22 -4.81
N GLU A 321 -17.86 -9.99 -5.27
CA GLU A 321 -18.67 -8.97 -4.60
C GLU A 321 -19.83 -8.51 -5.49
N THR A 322 -20.86 -7.94 -4.88
CA THR A 322 -21.95 -7.33 -5.62
C THR A 322 -21.86 -5.81 -5.49
N LEU A 323 -21.43 -5.16 -6.56
CA LEU A 323 -21.36 -3.69 -6.66
C LEU A 323 -22.43 -3.19 -7.61
N TYR A 324 -23.25 -2.26 -7.15
CA TYR A 324 -24.36 -1.66 -7.93
C TYR A 324 -25.30 -2.70 -8.59
N GLY A 325 -25.48 -3.86 -7.93
CA GLY A 325 -26.33 -4.95 -8.44
C GLY A 325 -25.63 -5.88 -9.44
N TYR A 326 -24.38 -5.66 -9.77
CA TYR A 326 -23.56 -6.53 -10.62
C TYR A 326 -22.59 -7.38 -9.79
N ARG A 327 -22.45 -8.65 -10.17
CA ARG A 327 -21.44 -9.53 -9.56
C ARG A 327 -20.07 -9.23 -10.16
N CYS A 328 -19.14 -8.74 -9.35
CA CYS A 328 -17.80 -8.34 -9.75
C CYS A 328 -16.74 -9.18 -9.02
N VAL A 329 -15.59 -9.33 -9.65
CA VAL A 329 -14.39 -9.87 -8.98
C VAL A 329 -13.76 -8.73 -8.18
N SER A 330 -13.61 -8.91 -6.89
CA SER A 330 -12.91 -7.97 -6.01
C SER A 330 -11.39 -8.08 -6.15
N GLU A 331 -10.68 -7.00 -5.84
CA GLU A 331 -9.22 -7.05 -5.62
C GLU A 331 -8.85 -7.75 -4.31
N SER A 332 -9.79 -7.87 -3.38
CA SER A 332 -9.62 -8.60 -2.12
C SER A 332 -9.52 -10.09 -2.34
N SER A 333 -8.71 -10.73 -1.52
CA SER A 333 -8.53 -12.18 -1.53
C SER A 333 -9.40 -12.88 -0.49
N ARG A 334 -9.60 -14.17 -0.67
CA ARG A 334 -10.01 -15.07 0.38
C ARG A 334 -9.08 -16.28 0.43
N VAL A 335 -8.87 -16.81 1.62
CA VAL A 335 -8.14 -18.07 1.80
C VAL A 335 -9.05 -19.23 1.35
N LEU A 336 -8.50 -20.14 0.57
CA LEU A 336 -9.18 -21.37 0.19
C LEU A 336 -9.05 -22.39 1.34
N PRO A 337 -10.16 -22.87 1.92
CA PRO A 337 -10.11 -23.90 2.94
C PRO A 337 -9.70 -25.24 2.33
N GLU A 338 -9.21 -26.17 3.16
CA GLU A 338 -8.77 -27.51 2.72
C GLU A 338 -9.90 -28.31 2.04
N SER A 339 -11.16 -28.04 2.38
CA SER A 339 -12.33 -28.65 1.71
C SER A 339 -12.46 -28.23 0.24
N GLU A 340 -11.94 -27.03 -0.13
CA GLU A 340 -11.98 -26.50 -1.49
C GLU A 340 -10.68 -26.74 -2.26
N PHE A 341 -9.52 -26.63 -1.58
CA PHE A 341 -8.21 -26.72 -2.21
C PHE A 341 -7.19 -27.34 -1.26
N THR A 342 -6.61 -28.46 -1.66
CA THR A 342 -5.61 -29.16 -0.87
C THR A 342 -4.20 -28.83 -1.33
N VAL A 343 -3.30 -28.62 -0.38
CA VAL A 343 -1.85 -28.45 -0.64
C VAL A 343 -1.10 -29.51 0.17
N SER A 344 -0.15 -30.17 -0.45
CA SER A 344 0.73 -31.14 0.21
C SER A 344 2.17 -30.96 -0.25
N PHE A 345 3.09 -31.22 0.65
CA PHE A 345 4.52 -31.17 0.41
C PHE A 345 5.12 -32.58 0.38
N SER A 346 6.32 -32.71 -0.21
CA SER A 346 7.08 -33.98 -0.15
C SER A 346 7.54 -34.36 1.27
N GLY A 347 7.28 -33.52 2.27
CA GLY A 347 7.48 -33.69 3.71
C GLY A 347 7.01 -32.46 4.46
N ASP A 348 6.67 -32.56 5.74
CA ASP A 348 6.19 -31.44 6.56
C ASP A 348 7.33 -30.46 6.93
N THR A 349 8.56 -30.95 6.88
CA THR A 349 9.77 -30.17 7.14
C THR A 349 10.80 -30.39 6.04
N VAL A 350 11.61 -29.39 5.78
CA VAL A 350 12.79 -29.50 4.92
C VAL A 350 14.05 -29.31 5.74
N ASN A 351 14.95 -30.31 5.69
CA ASN A 351 16.28 -30.25 6.31
C ASN A 351 17.32 -30.04 5.23
N VAL A 352 18.09 -28.95 5.36
CA VAL A 352 19.06 -28.53 4.37
C VAL A 352 20.46 -28.65 4.96
N PRO A 353 21.32 -29.52 4.42
CA PRO A 353 22.67 -29.69 4.95
C PRO A 353 23.51 -28.40 4.83
N ALA A 354 24.52 -28.28 5.66
CA ALA A 354 25.49 -27.18 5.63
C ALA A 354 26.08 -27.01 4.22
N ASN A 355 26.10 -25.77 3.69
CA ASN A 355 26.57 -25.45 2.34
C ASN A 355 25.94 -26.32 1.23
N GLY A 356 24.73 -26.80 1.46
CA GLY A 356 24.03 -27.74 0.58
C GLY A 356 22.65 -27.27 0.16
N THR A 357 21.91 -28.17 -0.46
CA THR A 357 20.58 -27.90 -0.96
C THR A 357 19.59 -28.99 -0.56
N ALA A 358 18.31 -28.64 -0.51
CA ALA A 358 17.22 -29.60 -0.39
C ALA A 358 16.05 -29.18 -1.27
N THR A 359 15.42 -30.14 -1.91
CA THR A 359 14.33 -29.93 -2.86
C THR A 359 13.01 -30.34 -2.26
N VAL A 360 11.99 -29.52 -2.46
CA VAL A 360 10.62 -29.77 -2.00
C VAL A 360 9.69 -29.77 -3.21
N THR A 361 8.86 -30.80 -3.32
CA THR A 361 7.76 -30.84 -4.28
C THR A 361 6.47 -30.43 -3.59
N VAL A 362 5.75 -29.49 -4.19
CA VAL A 362 4.43 -29.03 -3.78
C VAL A 362 3.39 -29.59 -4.74
N ASN A 363 2.40 -30.29 -4.21
CA ASN A 363 1.27 -30.80 -4.98
C ASN A 363 0.00 -30.11 -4.49
N MET A 364 -0.84 -29.69 -5.42
CA MET A 364 -2.06 -28.94 -5.16
C MET A 364 -3.21 -29.50 -5.97
N GLN A 365 -4.38 -29.56 -5.35
CA GLN A 365 -5.57 -30.11 -5.97
C GLN A 365 -6.81 -29.29 -5.61
N LEU A 366 -7.49 -28.77 -6.61
CA LEU A 366 -8.84 -28.23 -6.48
C LEU A 366 -9.83 -29.39 -6.30
N THR A 367 -10.55 -29.39 -5.19
CA THR A 367 -11.56 -30.43 -4.90
C THR A 367 -12.83 -30.23 -5.72
N GLU A 368 -13.75 -31.22 -5.69
CA GLU A 368 -15.06 -31.03 -6.33
C GLU A 368 -15.89 -29.92 -5.67
N GLU A 369 -15.76 -29.71 -4.34
CA GLU A 369 -16.38 -28.59 -3.64
C GLU A 369 -15.79 -27.26 -4.13
N GLY A 370 -14.46 -27.17 -4.21
CA GLY A 370 -13.77 -25.99 -4.73
C GLY A 370 -14.17 -25.66 -6.17
N LYS A 371 -14.30 -26.67 -7.05
CA LYS A 371 -14.79 -26.45 -8.42
C LYS A 371 -16.21 -25.90 -8.44
N GLN A 372 -17.08 -26.36 -7.56
CA GLN A 372 -18.45 -25.84 -7.44
C GLN A 372 -18.48 -24.40 -6.95
N GLN A 373 -17.67 -24.07 -5.95
CA GLN A 373 -17.56 -22.72 -5.42
C GLN A 373 -16.99 -21.73 -6.46
N LEU A 374 -15.98 -22.14 -7.20
CA LEU A 374 -15.36 -21.29 -8.21
C LEU A 374 -16.16 -21.23 -9.53
N ALA A 375 -17.18 -22.06 -9.71
CA ALA A 375 -18.06 -22.02 -10.91
C ALA A 375 -18.85 -20.69 -11.03
N GLU A 376 -18.92 -19.89 -9.97
CA GLU A 376 -19.49 -18.55 -10.03
C GLU A 376 -18.68 -17.59 -10.96
N PHE A 377 -17.40 -17.86 -11.13
CA PHE A 377 -16.52 -17.08 -12.01
C PHE A 377 -16.58 -17.61 -13.44
N THR A 378 -17.63 -17.23 -14.18
CA THR A 378 -17.91 -17.77 -15.53
C THR A 378 -16.78 -17.55 -16.55
N ASN A 379 -15.92 -16.55 -16.33
CA ASN A 379 -14.74 -16.24 -17.15
C ASN A 379 -13.44 -16.82 -16.56
N GLY A 380 -13.52 -17.68 -15.54
CA GLY A 380 -12.39 -18.18 -14.79
C GLY A 380 -11.96 -17.24 -13.67
N THR A 381 -11.11 -17.75 -12.78
CA THR A 381 -10.49 -17.01 -11.68
C THR A 381 -9.06 -17.47 -11.48
N PHE A 382 -8.30 -16.70 -10.68
CA PHE A 382 -6.93 -17.08 -10.33
C PHE A 382 -6.92 -17.90 -9.03
N LEU A 383 -6.10 -18.93 -9.03
CA LEU A 383 -5.65 -19.64 -7.85
C LEU A 383 -4.19 -19.25 -7.64
N ASP A 384 -3.90 -18.63 -6.53
CA ASP A 384 -2.56 -18.17 -6.20
C ASP A 384 -2.27 -18.34 -4.71
N GLY A 385 -1.20 -17.76 -4.18
CA GLY A 385 -0.89 -17.87 -2.76
C GLY A 385 0.60 -17.93 -2.46
N PHE A 386 0.91 -18.30 -1.24
CA PHE A 386 2.28 -18.33 -0.73
C PHE A 386 2.64 -19.72 -0.19
N VAL A 387 3.90 -20.10 -0.38
CA VAL A 387 4.54 -21.16 0.38
C VAL A 387 5.49 -20.49 1.37
N MET A 388 5.32 -20.82 2.64
CA MET A 388 6.08 -20.26 3.75
C MET A 388 7.05 -21.30 4.32
N LEU A 389 8.24 -20.84 4.65
CA LEU A 389 9.27 -21.62 5.31
C LEU A 389 9.59 -20.95 6.65
N ASP A 390 9.14 -21.56 7.73
CA ASP A 390 9.38 -21.05 9.08
C ASP A 390 10.56 -21.77 9.72
N SER A 391 11.57 -21.04 10.15
CA SER A 391 12.72 -21.63 10.80
C SER A 391 12.34 -22.14 12.20
N ASN A 392 12.80 -23.35 12.54
CA ASN A 392 12.64 -23.89 13.89
C ASN A 392 13.64 -23.31 14.91
N ASN A 393 14.55 -22.47 14.44
CA ASN A 393 15.54 -21.79 15.28
C ASN A 393 15.18 -20.30 15.29
N GLU A 394 14.71 -19.81 16.43
CA GLU A 394 14.69 -18.39 16.73
C GLU A 394 16.09 -17.80 16.80
#